data_b1dd0f579cd0154fef77a7cbf802e9d3
#
_entry.id   b1dd0f579cd0154fef77a7cbf802e9d3
#
_cell.length_a   1.000
_cell.length_b   1.000
_cell.length_c   1.000
_cell.angle_alpha   90.00
_cell.angle_beta   90.00
_cell.angle_gamma   90.00
#
_symmetry.space_group_name_H-M   'P 1'
#
loop_
_entity.id
_entity.type
_entity.pdbx_description
1 polymer ?
#
loop_
_entity_poly.entity_id
_entity_poly.type
_entity_poly.pdbx_seq_one_letter_code
_entity_poly.pdbx_strand_id
1 'polypeptide(L)'
;MKRIIAFLICAAVLISTAAVCSFALSDEKIDGEVARTTETVREGVTCTHISLGSKSKFKLQEMWIVEFDPRDPLFDLQVTCGGKYTTKLATVENTVRNFKEANKDKGLVPVVAINGDIWTTSYAHARIEGSGTEYGGFSDPVVTHEMTLPRGLDIYNGEIVSSPHTLNETPYERQLHAFGITADGRTVLGTPSLKIYLNDLSIDGFEQVKLSGLNRLPAQNTIMIYSDKVGEDTAALDDAYEIVIDCDYDYVIKDGATIKGKVTAICKKGDENPKLQQNRLIVTARGSKNIQKVKNIGIGDDVEVSFEISGSKKDGDIWSQVTNCVGGHTILVKNGKAVANNDSDVIPATAIGNTADGHVMFLVCDGRRKDYSVGLKISDMPELCKKLGFENCFLVDGGGSSTLLKTTGEDTYEIVNVPSDKFDDGTYGRPRTVVNSIILSFIDENLLATPEPEPTAPEETQPAPAATSDQSGNKKGCGSSLTESPALCVTFAVAFAAALPSLIKRKKNTSE
;
A
#
# COMPACT_ATOMS: atom_id res chain seq x y z
N MET A 1 -56.35 9.84 -0.53
CA MET A 1 -55.70 8.57 -0.93
C MET A 1 -54.33 8.78 -1.55
N LYS A 2 -54.13 9.61 -2.59
CA LYS A 2 -52.80 9.78 -3.22
C LYS A 2 -51.68 10.31 -2.29
N ARG A 3 -52.01 11.14 -1.27
CA ARG A 3 -51.02 11.67 -0.31
C ARG A 3 -50.62 10.68 0.80
N ILE A 4 -51.50 9.73 1.12
CA ILE A 4 -51.25 8.65 2.11
C ILE A 4 -50.35 7.56 1.49
N ILE A 5 -50.54 7.30 0.21
CA ILE A 5 -49.70 6.32 -0.52
C ILE A 5 -48.28 6.85 -0.70
N ALA A 6 -48.09 8.16 -0.95
CA ALA A 6 -46.74 8.77 -1.04
C ALA A 6 -45.99 8.73 0.30
N PHE A 7 -46.70 8.90 1.44
CA PHE A 7 -46.10 8.82 2.76
C PHE A 7 -45.70 7.40 3.17
N LEU A 8 -46.47 6.39 2.75
CA LEU A 8 -46.17 5.00 2.99
C LEU A 8 -45.00 4.48 2.09
N ILE A 9 -44.86 5.02 0.87
CA ILE A 9 -43.71 4.70 0.01
C ILE A 9 -42.43 5.37 0.53
N CYS A 10 -42.47 6.61 1.02
CA CYS A 10 -41.32 7.25 1.65
C CYS A 10 -40.93 6.58 2.98
N ALA A 11 -41.91 6.13 3.79
CA ALA A 11 -41.61 5.40 5.01
C ALA A 11 -41.04 4.00 4.73
N ALA A 12 -41.47 3.32 3.66
CA ALA A 12 -40.92 2.03 3.24
C ALA A 12 -39.50 2.15 2.66
N VAL A 13 -39.17 3.27 1.99
CA VAL A 13 -37.82 3.56 1.50
C VAL A 13 -36.87 3.98 2.63
N LEU A 14 -37.37 4.63 3.68
CA LEU A 14 -36.59 4.99 4.87
C LEU A 14 -36.32 3.80 5.82
N ILE A 15 -37.08 2.72 5.72
CA ILE A 15 -36.88 1.49 6.51
C ILE A 15 -35.93 0.52 5.81
N SER A 16 -35.66 0.70 4.51
CA SER A 16 -34.79 -0.21 3.73
C SER A 16 -33.31 0.20 3.67
N THR A 17 -32.88 1.25 4.37
CA THR A 17 -31.48 1.71 4.40
C THR A 17 -30.81 1.66 5.77
N ALA A 18 -31.41 1.03 6.77
CA ALA A 18 -30.62 0.45 7.83
C ALA A 18 -29.99 -0.82 7.26
N ALA A 19 -28.92 -0.70 6.52
CA ALA A 19 -28.00 -1.81 6.31
C ALA A 19 -27.59 -2.25 7.72
N VAL A 20 -28.19 -3.36 8.18
CA VAL A 20 -27.67 -4.06 9.35
C VAL A 20 -26.27 -4.46 8.94
N CYS A 21 -25.25 -3.73 9.37
CA CYS A 21 -23.87 -4.17 9.27
C CYS A 21 -23.82 -5.52 10.01
N SER A 22 -23.95 -6.60 9.26
CA SER A 22 -23.77 -7.94 9.79
C SER A 22 -22.26 -8.12 9.91
N PHE A 23 -21.74 -8.01 11.10
CA PHE A 23 -20.36 -8.34 11.37
C PHE A 23 -20.14 -9.84 11.16
N ALA A 24 -19.03 -10.20 10.52
CA ALA A 24 -18.74 -11.58 10.13
C ALA A 24 -17.84 -12.30 11.14
N LEU A 25 -17.31 -11.58 12.16
CA LEU A 25 -16.60 -12.23 13.26
C LEU A 25 -17.48 -13.33 13.83
N SER A 26 -16.99 -14.56 13.82
CA SER A 26 -17.75 -15.72 14.27
C SER A 26 -18.15 -15.60 15.73
N ASP A 27 -19.43 -15.84 16.04
CA ASP A 27 -19.94 -15.97 17.40
C ASP A 27 -19.56 -17.32 18.04
N GLU A 28 -18.91 -18.22 17.28
CA GLU A 28 -18.46 -19.50 17.80
C GLU A 28 -17.45 -19.28 18.96
N LYS A 29 -17.74 -19.89 20.10
CA LYS A 29 -16.91 -19.79 21.26
C LYS A 29 -15.55 -20.47 21.03
N ILE A 30 -14.47 -19.76 21.30
CA ILE A 30 -13.12 -20.32 21.22
C ILE A 30 -12.89 -21.25 22.43
N ASP A 31 -12.13 -22.32 22.23
CA ASP A 31 -11.78 -23.23 23.30
C ASP A 31 -11.10 -22.48 24.46
N GLY A 32 -11.67 -22.62 25.66
CA GLY A 32 -11.17 -21.95 26.87
C GLY A 32 -11.42 -20.45 26.92
N GLU A 33 -12.31 -19.91 26.11
CA GLU A 33 -12.72 -18.50 26.15
C GLU A 33 -13.38 -18.17 27.50
N VAL A 34 -12.81 -17.19 28.20
CA VAL A 34 -13.27 -16.72 29.51
C VAL A 34 -13.98 -15.38 29.45
N ALA A 35 -13.65 -14.55 28.45
CA ALA A 35 -14.30 -13.28 28.22
C ALA A 35 -14.29 -12.92 26.74
N ARG A 36 -15.36 -12.25 26.29
CA ARG A 36 -15.45 -11.60 24.97
C ARG A 36 -16.21 -10.30 25.15
N THR A 37 -15.63 -9.18 24.73
CA THR A 37 -16.26 -7.87 24.76
C THR A 37 -16.03 -7.18 23.43
N THR A 38 -17.10 -6.57 22.87
CA THR A 38 -17.03 -5.83 21.61
C THR A 38 -17.38 -4.38 21.87
N GLU A 39 -16.57 -3.48 21.37
CA GLU A 39 -16.84 -2.05 21.32
C GLU A 39 -16.97 -1.57 19.87
N THR A 40 -17.79 -0.58 19.65
CA THR A 40 -17.81 0.17 18.38
C THR A 40 -16.77 1.28 18.47
N VAL A 41 -15.69 1.17 17.72
CA VAL A 41 -14.64 2.21 17.63
C VAL A 41 -15.18 3.41 16.85
N ARG A 42 -15.91 3.13 15.78
CA ARG A 42 -16.67 4.06 14.95
C ARG A 42 -17.81 3.28 14.30
N GLU A 43 -18.86 3.97 13.87
CA GLU A 43 -19.91 3.33 13.06
C GLU A 43 -19.27 2.60 11.87
N GLY A 44 -19.59 1.32 11.68
CA GLY A 44 -18.97 0.44 10.69
C GLY A 44 -17.64 -0.21 11.10
N VAL A 45 -17.08 0.13 12.27
CA VAL A 45 -15.82 -0.45 12.77
C VAL A 45 -15.98 -0.98 14.20
N THR A 46 -15.77 -2.26 14.40
CA THR A 46 -15.77 -2.87 15.74
C THR A 46 -14.40 -3.35 16.17
N CYS A 47 -14.16 -3.35 17.47
CA CYS A 47 -13.00 -3.99 18.09
C CYS A 47 -13.50 -4.97 19.15
N THR A 48 -13.20 -6.25 18.96
CA THR A 48 -13.56 -7.32 19.89
C THR A 48 -12.33 -7.79 20.64
N HIS A 49 -12.34 -7.68 21.97
CA HIS A 49 -11.33 -8.26 22.86
C HIS A 49 -11.77 -9.65 23.30
N ILE A 50 -10.89 -10.63 23.17
CA ILE A 50 -11.11 -12.01 23.57
C ILE A 50 -10.00 -12.46 24.53
N SER A 51 -10.37 -12.94 25.70
CA SER A 51 -9.46 -13.53 26.69
C SER A 51 -9.64 -15.04 26.73
N LEU A 52 -8.54 -15.80 26.62
CA LEU A 52 -8.52 -17.24 26.80
C LEU A 52 -7.85 -17.61 28.12
N GLY A 53 -8.45 -18.55 28.86
CA GLY A 53 -7.91 -19.05 30.10
C GLY A 53 -6.76 -20.03 29.90
N SER A 54 -5.98 -20.29 30.96
CA SER A 54 -4.79 -21.15 30.93
C SER A 54 -5.07 -22.63 30.55
N LYS A 55 -6.34 -23.07 30.67
CA LYS A 55 -6.79 -24.41 30.27
C LYS A 55 -7.14 -24.53 28.79
N SER A 56 -7.19 -23.43 28.05
CA SER A 56 -7.40 -23.45 26.60
C SER A 56 -6.26 -24.23 25.93
N LYS A 57 -6.58 -24.93 24.84
CA LYS A 57 -5.56 -25.52 23.96
C LYS A 57 -4.62 -24.47 23.38
N PHE A 58 -5.10 -23.22 23.24
CA PHE A 58 -4.31 -22.07 22.82
C PHE A 58 -3.59 -21.38 24.00
N LYS A 59 -3.74 -21.90 25.22
CA LYS A 59 -3.21 -21.36 26.49
C LYS A 59 -3.81 -20.02 26.86
N LEU A 60 -3.19 -19.30 27.79
CA LEU A 60 -3.59 -17.97 28.25
C LEU A 60 -3.27 -16.93 27.18
N GLN A 61 -4.30 -16.26 26.65
CA GLN A 61 -4.17 -15.28 25.59
C GLN A 61 -5.04 -14.05 25.84
N GLU A 62 -4.52 -12.92 25.43
CA GLU A 62 -5.25 -11.67 25.25
C GLU A 62 -5.14 -11.26 23.78
N MET A 63 -6.27 -11.16 23.08
CA MET A 63 -6.29 -10.86 21.64
C MET A 63 -7.43 -9.90 21.28
N TRP A 64 -7.19 -9.13 20.24
CA TRP A 64 -8.12 -8.15 19.71
C TRP A 64 -8.36 -8.42 18.24
N ILE A 65 -9.63 -8.34 17.82
CA ILE A 65 -10.07 -8.46 16.45
C ILE A 65 -10.77 -7.16 16.07
N VAL A 66 -10.23 -6.45 15.08
CA VAL A 66 -10.90 -5.31 14.45
C VAL A 66 -11.57 -5.80 13.19
N GLU A 67 -12.84 -5.40 12.95
CA GLU A 67 -13.59 -5.76 11.77
C GLU A 67 -14.28 -4.54 11.16
N PHE A 68 -14.24 -4.45 9.82
CA PHE A 68 -14.88 -3.41 9.02
C PHE A 68 -15.11 -3.86 7.58
N ASP A 69 -16.01 -3.18 6.86
CA ASP A 69 -16.20 -3.38 5.42
C ASP A 69 -15.33 -2.37 4.63
N PRO A 70 -14.29 -2.82 3.91
CA PRO A 70 -13.42 -1.95 3.12
C PRO A 70 -14.10 -1.39 1.86
N ARG A 71 -15.31 -1.85 1.53
CA ARG A 71 -16.11 -1.37 0.38
C ARG A 71 -17.04 -0.21 0.76
N ASP A 72 -17.17 0.08 2.04
CA ASP A 72 -17.89 1.26 2.50
C ASP A 72 -17.12 2.51 2.03
N PRO A 73 -17.74 3.39 1.22
CA PRO A 73 -17.07 4.56 0.66
C PRO A 73 -16.64 5.60 1.70
N LEU A 74 -17.09 5.47 2.94
CA LEU A 74 -16.65 6.30 4.05
C LEU A 74 -15.29 5.89 4.62
N PHE A 75 -14.74 4.75 4.19
CA PHE A 75 -13.47 4.25 4.67
C PHE A 75 -12.41 4.17 3.58
N ASP A 76 -11.18 4.36 3.99
CA ASP A 76 -10.00 4.19 3.16
C ASP A 76 -8.97 3.36 3.93
N LEU A 77 -8.57 2.23 3.35
CA LEU A 77 -7.62 1.29 3.93
C LEU A 77 -6.29 1.38 3.17
N GLN A 78 -5.28 1.94 3.82
CA GLN A 78 -3.97 2.16 3.20
C GLN A 78 -2.84 1.42 3.92
N VAL A 79 -1.81 1.09 3.14
CA VAL A 79 -0.49 0.68 3.63
C VAL A 79 0.47 1.83 3.44
N THR A 80 1.29 2.15 4.44
CA THR A 80 2.25 3.25 4.35
C THR A 80 3.44 3.07 5.30
N CYS A 81 4.57 3.68 4.98
CA CYS A 81 5.71 3.78 5.89
C CYS A 81 5.65 5.06 6.73
N GLY A 82 6.36 5.05 7.85
CA GLY A 82 6.33 6.15 8.81
C GLY A 82 7.20 7.36 8.47
N GLY A 83 7.94 7.33 7.37
CA GLY A 83 8.90 8.37 7.01
C GLY A 83 8.89 8.71 5.52
N LYS A 84 9.79 9.62 5.14
CA LYS A 84 10.00 10.01 3.74
C LYS A 84 10.45 8.83 2.87
N TYR A 85 11.21 7.91 3.43
CA TYR A 85 11.78 6.76 2.73
C TYR A 85 11.23 5.46 3.29
N THR A 86 11.07 4.46 2.43
CA THR A 86 10.61 3.11 2.82
C THR A 86 11.61 2.38 3.73
N THR A 87 12.85 2.85 3.78
CA THR A 87 13.91 2.31 4.63
C THR A 87 13.92 2.87 6.06
N LYS A 88 13.02 3.79 6.40
CA LYS A 88 12.98 4.42 7.73
C LYS A 88 11.91 3.80 8.59
N LEU A 89 12.33 3.26 9.73
CA LEU A 89 11.44 2.71 10.74
C LEU A 89 10.73 3.80 11.53
N ALA A 90 9.45 3.57 11.83
CA ALA A 90 8.68 4.40 12.74
C ALA A 90 7.76 3.53 13.61
N THR A 91 7.33 4.01 14.78
CA THR A 91 6.24 3.34 15.50
C THR A 91 4.93 3.47 14.74
N VAL A 92 3.99 2.55 14.96
CA VAL A 92 2.65 2.64 14.35
C VAL A 92 2.02 4.01 14.64
N GLU A 93 2.15 4.52 15.86
CA GLU A 93 1.63 5.84 16.23
C GLU A 93 2.26 6.97 15.41
N ASN A 94 3.57 6.99 15.27
CA ASN A 94 4.25 8.01 14.47
C ASN A 94 3.88 7.90 12.99
N THR A 95 3.70 6.68 12.47
CA THR A 95 3.22 6.47 11.10
C THR A 95 1.83 7.06 10.91
N VAL A 96 0.91 6.81 11.86
CA VAL A 96 -0.45 7.37 11.83
C VAL A 96 -0.46 8.90 11.90
N ARG A 97 0.37 9.51 12.76
CA ARG A 97 0.49 10.97 12.84
C ARG A 97 1.01 11.59 11.55
N ASN A 98 2.05 11.01 10.98
CA ASN A 98 2.62 11.46 9.70
C ASN A 98 1.63 11.26 8.54
N PHE A 99 0.91 10.14 8.53
CA PHE A 99 -0.13 9.85 7.56
C PHE A 99 -1.27 10.88 7.61
N LYS A 100 -1.78 11.20 8.82
CA LYS A 100 -2.83 12.21 9.01
C LYS A 100 -2.38 13.57 8.47
N GLU A 101 -1.18 14.02 8.81
CA GLU A 101 -0.66 15.29 8.33
C GLU A 101 -0.50 15.31 6.80
N ALA A 102 0.02 14.24 6.21
CA ALA A 102 0.21 14.13 4.76
C ALA A 102 -1.10 14.05 3.97
N ASN A 103 -2.21 13.69 4.60
CA ASN A 103 -3.53 13.52 3.96
C ASN A 103 -4.61 14.44 4.53
N LYS A 104 -4.25 15.49 5.25
CA LYS A 104 -5.21 16.40 5.86
C LYS A 104 -6.16 17.04 4.84
N ASP A 105 -5.65 17.38 3.66
CA ASP A 105 -6.42 17.99 2.58
C ASP A 105 -7.36 16.99 1.87
N LYS A 106 -7.20 15.69 2.15
CA LYS A 106 -8.06 14.62 1.65
C LYS A 106 -9.14 14.20 2.65
N GLY A 107 -9.21 14.85 3.81
CA GLY A 107 -10.16 14.52 4.86
C GLY A 107 -9.96 13.15 5.49
N LEU A 108 -8.76 12.53 5.38
CA LEU A 108 -8.51 11.22 5.92
C LEU A 108 -8.20 11.29 7.42
N VAL A 109 -9.11 10.73 8.23
CA VAL A 109 -8.98 10.65 9.69
C VAL A 109 -8.72 9.21 10.10
N PRO A 110 -7.52 8.86 10.58
CA PRO A 110 -7.21 7.50 11.04
C PRO A 110 -8.17 7.03 12.14
N VAL A 111 -8.64 5.80 12.03
CA VAL A 111 -9.56 5.15 12.98
C VAL A 111 -8.81 4.05 13.75
N VAL A 112 -8.20 3.13 13.05
CA VAL A 112 -7.39 2.06 13.61
C VAL A 112 -6.16 1.81 12.75
N ALA A 113 -5.10 1.32 13.37
CA ALA A 113 -3.89 0.92 12.65
C ALA A 113 -3.20 -0.29 13.32
N ILE A 114 -2.53 -1.08 12.50
CA ILE A 114 -1.65 -2.17 12.93
C ILE A 114 -0.28 -2.06 12.27
N ASN A 115 0.71 -2.75 12.81
CA ASN A 115 1.99 -2.97 12.12
C ASN A 115 1.79 -3.84 10.87
N GLY A 116 2.68 -3.68 9.90
CA GLY A 116 2.62 -4.39 8.62
C GLY A 116 3.70 -5.47 8.46
N ASP A 117 4.43 -5.41 7.34
CA ASP A 117 5.34 -6.45 6.87
C ASP A 117 6.50 -6.76 7.83
N ILE A 118 6.99 -7.99 7.73
CA ILE A 118 8.30 -8.36 8.25
C ILE A 118 9.37 -7.59 7.49
N TRP A 119 10.40 -7.19 8.21
CA TRP A 119 11.50 -6.45 7.62
C TRP A 119 12.84 -7.11 7.90
N THR A 120 13.79 -6.81 7.05
CA THR A 120 15.19 -7.21 7.20
C THR A 120 16.02 -5.94 7.31
N THR A 121 16.77 -5.83 8.38
CA THR A 121 17.85 -4.86 8.43
C THR A 121 18.98 -5.45 7.61
N SER A 122 19.21 -4.87 6.48
CA SER A 122 20.31 -5.22 5.62
C SER A 122 21.27 -4.05 5.61
N TYR A 123 22.50 -4.38 5.72
CA TYR A 123 23.57 -3.41 5.71
C TYR A 123 24.10 -3.30 4.29
N ALA A 124 23.95 -2.15 3.68
CA ALA A 124 24.72 -1.84 2.50
C ALA A 124 26.17 -1.65 2.92
N HIS A 125 27.02 -2.46 2.36
CA HIS A 125 28.40 -2.58 2.79
C HIS A 125 29.18 -1.29 2.59
N ALA A 126 29.81 -0.84 3.66
CA ALA A 126 30.97 0.01 3.50
C ALA A 126 32.15 -0.80 3.00
N ARG A 127 32.94 -0.15 2.23
CA ARG A 127 34.20 -0.60 1.63
C ARG A 127 35.32 -0.81 2.64
N ILE A 128 35.06 -1.32 3.85
CA ILE A 128 36.09 -1.53 4.86
C ILE A 128 36.18 -3.02 5.15
N GLU A 129 37.29 -3.61 4.76
CA GLU A 129 37.65 -4.98 5.12
C GLU A 129 37.79 -5.11 6.64
N GLY A 130 37.07 -6.04 7.24
CA GLY A 130 37.55 -6.70 8.44
C GLY A 130 36.88 -6.42 9.78
N SER A 131 35.55 -6.26 9.88
CA SER A 131 34.87 -6.51 11.16
C SER A 131 33.49 -7.10 10.91
N GLY A 132 33.38 -8.44 10.92
CA GLY A 132 32.11 -9.11 10.72
C GLY A 132 31.30 -9.18 12.00
N THR A 133 30.07 -8.69 11.97
CA THR A 133 28.99 -9.18 12.83
C THR A 133 28.03 -9.97 11.97
N GLU A 134 27.83 -11.26 12.30
CA GLU A 134 26.83 -12.07 11.63
C GLU A 134 25.42 -11.58 12.01
N TYR A 135 24.70 -11.04 11.04
CA TYR A 135 23.26 -10.89 11.13
C TYR A 135 22.64 -11.70 10.00
N GLY A 136 21.87 -12.72 10.34
CA GLY A 136 21.16 -13.54 9.34
C GLY A 136 22.05 -14.40 8.43
N GLY A 137 23.28 -14.72 8.83
CA GLY A 137 24.17 -15.60 8.06
C GLY A 137 25.05 -14.88 7.02
N PHE A 138 25.09 -13.56 7.03
CA PHE A 138 26.03 -12.76 6.27
C PHE A 138 27.11 -12.20 7.19
N SER A 139 28.38 -12.44 6.85
CA SER A 139 29.49 -11.74 7.48
C SER A 139 29.66 -10.37 6.82
N ASP A 140 29.32 -9.31 7.56
CA ASP A 140 29.35 -7.95 7.04
C ASP A 140 30.61 -7.18 7.46
N PRO A 141 31.29 -6.54 6.52
CA PRO A 141 32.23 -5.48 6.83
C PRO A 141 31.48 -4.16 7.10
N VAL A 142 31.96 -3.41 8.04
CA VAL A 142 31.50 -2.13 8.58
C VAL A 142 30.38 -1.41 7.80
N VAL A 143 29.25 -1.23 8.49
CA VAL A 143 28.04 -0.55 8.04
C VAL A 143 28.28 0.94 7.81
N THR A 144 28.06 1.44 6.60
CA THR A 144 27.92 2.89 6.36
C THR A 144 26.47 3.30 6.14
N HIS A 145 25.60 2.38 5.69
CA HIS A 145 24.20 2.68 5.45
C HIS A 145 23.34 1.50 5.90
N GLU A 146 22.56 1.71 6.93
CA GLU A 146 21.53 0.76 7.34
C GLU A 146 20.32 0.92 6.43
N MET A 147 20.01 -0.11 5.65
CA MET A 147 18.78 -0.17 4.86
C MET A 147 17.85 -1.19 5.50
N THR A 148 16.79 -0.71 6.10
CA THR A 148 15.72 -1.56 6.60
C THR A 148 14.64 -1.65 5.52
N LEU A 149 14.39 -2.85 5.00
CA LEU A 149 13.52 -3.08 3.87
C LEU A 149 12.39 -4.03 4.23
N PRO A 150 11.14 -3.75 3.81
CA PRO A 150 10.05 -4.72 3.87
C PRO A 150 10.44 -5.96 3.06
N ARG A 151 9.93 -7.13 3.42
CA ARG A 151 10.28 -8.37 2.69
C ARG A 151 9.40 -8.63 1.50
N GLY A 152 8.16 -8.21 1.53
CA GLY A 152 7.17 -8.49 0.49
C GLY A 152 7.10 -7.45 -0.61
N LEU A 153 6.05 -7.60 -1.42
CA LEU A 153 5.62 -6.57 -2.35
C LEU A 153 4.87 -5.50 -1.57
N ASP A 154 5.32 -4.27 -1.65
CA ASP A 154 4.63 -3.13 -1.06
C ASP A 154 4.11 -2.18 -2.14
N ILE A 155 2.83 -1.86 -2.03
CA ILE A 155 2.14 -0.87 -2.86
C ILE A 155 1.45 0.10 -1.89
N TYR A 156 1.75 1.39 -2.02
CA TYR A 156 1.18 2.45 -1.20
C TYR A 156 0.39 3.39 -2.09
N ASN A 157 -0.93 3.42 -1.91
CA ASN A 157 -1.84 4.29 -2.65
C ASN A 157 -1.61 4.27 -4.18
N GLY A 158 -1.50 3.08 -4.75
CA GLY A 158 -1.31 2.85 -6.19
C GLY A 158 0.14 2.91 -6.70
N GLU A 159 1.10 3.26 -5.85
CA GLU A 159 2.51 3.27 -6.21
C GLU A 159 3.24 2.02 -5.68
N ILE A 160 3.91 1.28 -6.56
CA ILE A 160 4.77 0.16 -6.19
C ILE A 160 6.06 0.75 -5.61
N VAL A 161 6.27 0.58 -4.31
CA VAL A 161 7.41 1.17 -3.60
C VAL A 161 8.53 0.18 -3.34
N SER A 162 8.24 -1.13 -3.33
CA SER A 162 9.25 -2.18 -3.13
C SER A 162 8.80 -3.48 -3.77
N SER A 163 9.69 -4.16 -4.50
CA SER A 163 9.47 -5.54 -4.93
C SER A 163 9.68 -6.51 -3.77
N PRO A 164 9.18 -7.76 -3.86
CA PRO A 164 9.58 -8.80 -2.91
C PRO A 164 11.10 -8.96 -2.86
N HIS A 165 11.64 -9.37 -1.72
CA HIS A 165 13.06 -9.63 -1.60
C HIS A 165 13.51 -10.73 -2.60
N THR A 166 14.76 -10.67 -2.99
CA THR A 166 15.36 -11.69 -3.88
C THR A 166 16.08 -12.76 -3.04
N LEU A 167 16.24 -13.95 -3.60
CA LEU A 167 17.00 -15.04 -2.97
C LEU A 167 18.47 -14.66 -2.68
N ASN A 168 18.99 -13.65 -3.39
CA ASN A 168 20.35 -13.17 -3.18
C ASN A 168 20.49 -12.23 -1.97
N GLU A 169 19.37 -11.73 -1.43
CA GLU A 169 19.36 -10.86 -0.25
C GLU A 169 19.27 -11.63 1.07
N THR A 170 18.72 -12.85 1.04
CA THR A 170 18.55 -13.68 2.23
C THR A 170 18.57 -15.15 1.86
N PRO A 171 19.26 -16.01 2.64
CA PRO A 171 19.26 -17.46 2.43
C PRO A 171 17.91 -18.13 2.77
N TYR A 172 16.96 -17.39 3.32
CA TYR A 172 15.66 -17.94 3.68
C TYR A 172 14.73 -17.92 2.47
N GLU A 173 14.67 -19.05 1.76
CA GLU A 173 13.73 -19.32 0.67
C GLU A 173 12.29 -19.46 1.18
N ARG A 174 11.71 -18.41 1.73
CA ARG A 174 10.27 -18.42 2.00
C ARG A 174 9.56 -17.72 0.87
N GLN A 175 8.57 -18.41 0.28
CA GLN A 175 7.61 -17.75 -0.60
C GLN A 175 6.98 -16.61 0.17
N LEU A 176 7.13 -15.39 -0.31
CA LEU A 176 6.54 -14.23 0.30
C LEU A 176 5.13 -14.08 -0.22
N HIS A 177 4.20 -14.11 0.71
CA HIS A 177 2.81 -13.85 0.45
C HIS A 177 2.54 -12.36 0.60
N ALA A 178 1.45 -11.91 -0.01
CA ALA A 178 1.02 -10.52 0.08
C ALA A 178 -0.50 -10.45 0.18
N PHE A 179 -0.99 -9.45 0.89
CA PHE A 179 -2.39 -9.09 0.96
C PHE A 179 -2.59 -7.78 0.20
N GLY A 180 -3.31 -7.86 -0.92
CA GLY A 180 -3.63 -6.73 -1.77
C GLY A 180 -5.05 -6.23 -1.54
N ILE A 181 -5.24 -4.92 -1.67
CA ILE A 181 -6.50 -4.21 -1.52
C ILE A 181 -6.67 -3.34 -2.76
N THR A 182 -7.80 -3.44 -3.44
CA THR A 182 -8.14 -2.61 -4.60
C THR A 182 -8.83 -1.33 -4.16
N ALA A 183 -8.91 -0.34 -5.04
CA ALA A 183 -9.57 0.94 -4.73
C ALA A 183 -11.08 0.80 -4.42
N ASP A 184 -11.73 -0.27 -4.89
CA ASP A 184 -13.13 -0.59 -4.59
C ASP A 184 -13.29 -1.52 -3.36
N GLY A 185 -12.24 -1.71 -2.57
CA GLY A 185 -12.25 -2.47 -1.31
C GLY A 185 -12.21 -3.99 -1.46
N ARG A 186 -12.08 -4.55 -2.68
CA ARG A 186 -11.85 -5.99 -2.85
C ARG A 186 -10.46 -6.35 -2.36
N THR A 187 -10.32 -7.56 -1.85
CA THR A 187 -9.07 -8.06 -1.29
C THR A 187 -8.58 -9.31 -1.99
N VAL A 188 -7.27 -9.50 -2.01
CA VAL A 188 -6.63 -10.72 -2.52
C VAL A 188 -5.47 -11.12 -1.64
N LEU A 189 -5.39 -12.40 -1.29
CA LEU A 189 -4.22 -12.99 -0.64
C LEU A 189 -3.52 -13.92 -1.64
N GLY A 190 -2.25 -13.72 -1.91
CA GLY A 190 -1.54 -14.55 -2.89
C GLY A 190 -0.03 -14.38 -2.83
N THR A 191 0.64 -14.76 -3.90
CA THR A 191 2.09 -14.63 -4.08
C THR A 191 2.35 -13.91 -5.39
N PRO A 192 2.16 -12.57 -5.41
CA PRO A 192 2.39 -11.80 -6.62
C PRO A 192 3.88 -11.74 -6.97
N SER A 193 4.16 -11.52 -8.23
CA SER A 193 5.51 -11.25 -8.74
C SER A 193 5.51 -9.92 -9.49
N LEU A 194 6.58 -9.15 -9.32
CA LEU A 194 6.83 -7.94 -10.08
C LEU A 194 7.88 -8.26 -11.16
N LYS A 195 7.54 -8.04 -12.41
CA LYS A 195 8.45 -8.12 -13.54
C LYS A 195 8.83 -6.71 -13.95
N ILE A 196 10.12 -6.49 -14.13
CA ILE A 196 10.68 -5.19 -14.50
C ILE A 196 11.64 -5.42 -15.68
N TYR A 197 11.48 -4.61 -16.73
CA TYR A 197 12.31 -4.71 -17.91
C TYR A 197 12.86 -3.35 -18.29
N LEU A 198 14.15 -3.32 -18.61
CA LEU A 198 14.87 -2.18 -19.18
C LEU A 198 15.06 -2.40 -20.67
N ASN A 199 14.71 -1.42 -21.47
CA ASN A 199 14.92 -1.40 -22.91
C ASN A 199 15.69 -0.14 -23.30
N ASP A 200 16.64 -0.26 -24.23
CA ASP A 200 17.35 0.85 -24.83
C ASP A 200 16.73 1.13 -26.21
N LEU A 201 16.18 2.32 -26.38
CA LEU A 201 15.50 2.75 -27.60
C LEU A 201 16.48 3.33 -28.64
N SER A 202 17.70 3.64 -28.23
CA SER A 202 18.74 4.22 -29.07
C SER A 202 19.59 3.13 -29.78
N ILE A 203 19.56 1.88 -29.29
CA ILE A 203 20.30 0.77 -29.84
C ILE A 203 19.36 -0.13 -30.64
N ASP A 204 19.57 -0.21 -31.96
CA ASP A 204 18.80 -1.11 -32.82
C ASP A 204 19.05 -2.58 -32.44
N GLY A 205 17.97 -3.34 -32.23
CA GLY A 205 18.02 -4.74 -31.83
C GLY A 205 18.51 -4.98 -30.37
N PHE A 206 18.43 -3.98 -29.50
CA PHE A 206 18.75 -4.18 -28.08
C PHE A 206 17.89 -5.27 -27.47
N GLU A 207 18.53 -6.25 -26.83
CA GLU A 207 17.82 -7.30 -26.11
C GLU A 207 17.36 -6.78 -24.75
N GLN A 208 16.05 -6.73 -24.54
CA GLN A 208 15.44 -6.25 -23.31
C GLN A 208 16.01 -6.95 -22.07
N VAL A 209 16.43 -6.18 -21.08
CA VAL A 209 17.06 -6.68 -19.85
C VAL A 209 16.03 -6.81 -18.75
N LYS A 210 15.82 -8.03 -18.24
CA LYS A 210 15.03 -8.27 -17.04
C LYS A 210 15.81 -7.82 -15.82
N LEU A 211 15.21 -6.94 -15.00
CA LEU A 211 15.75 -6.48 -13.72
C LEU A 211 15.36 -7.43 -12.59
N SER A 212 16.16 -7.45 -11.53
CA SER A 212 15.99 -8.36 -10.39
C SER A 212 14.97 -7.86 -9.37
N GLY A 213 14.83 -6.54 -9.21
CA GLY A 213 13.91 -5.96 -8.24
C GLY A 213 13.94 -4.44 -8.25
N LEU A 214 12.98 -3.87 -7.52
CA LEU A 214 12.79 -2.43 -7.28
C LEU A 214 13.08 -2.12 -5.81
N ASN A 215 13.93 -1.12 -5.56
CA ASN A 215 14.21 -0.58 -4.22
C ASN A 215 14.66 -1.66 -3.23
N ARG A 216 15.53 -2.57 -3.70
CA ARG A 216 16.12 -3.67 -2.92
C ARG A 216 17.62 -3.47 -2.78
N LEU A 217 18.23 -4.25 -1.87
CA LEU A 217 19.70 -4.25 -1.77
C LEU A 217 20.35 -4.60 -3.11
N PRO A 218 21.42 -3.92 -3.48
CA PRO A 218 22.20 -4.23 -4.66
C PRO A 218 23.08 -5.49 -4.40
N ALA A 219 22.42 -6.65 -4.24
CA ALA A 219 23.09 -7.91 -3.96
C ALA A 219 23.96 -8.37 -5.14
N GLN A 220 24.93 -9.25 -4.87
CA GLN A 220 25.76 -9.84 -5.92
C GLN A 220 24.91 -10.58 -6.97
N ASN A 221 25.30 -10.44 -8.23
CA ASN A 221 24.63 -11.07 -9.37
C ASN A 221 23.19 -10.60 -9.58
N THR A 222 22.88 -9.34 -9.24
CA THR A 222 21.57 -8.70 -9.47
C THR A 222 21.70 -7.47 -10.37
N ILE A 223 20.57 -7.08 -10.98
CA ILE A 223 20.36 -5.77 -11.60
C ILE A 223 19.14 -5.18 -10.92
N MET A 224 19.35 -4.19 -10.06
CA MET A 224 18.29 -3.50 -9.32
C MET A 224 17.93 -2.19 -9.97
N ILE A 225 16.72 -1.70 -9.73
CA ILE A 225 16.31 -0.35 -10.06
C ILE A 225 15.87 0.38 -8.80
N TYR A 226 16.19 1.66 -8.72
CA TYR A 226 15.92 2.51 -7.59
C TYR A 226 15.14 3.75 -7.99
N SER A 227 14.19 4.12 -7.13
CA SER A 227 13.49 5.40 -7.14
C SER A 227 13.83 6.21 -5.88
N ASP A 228 13.34 7.43 -5.79
CA ASP A 228 13.50 8.32 -4.63
C ASP A 228 12.83 7.84 -3.34
N LYS A 229 12.09 6.72 -3.40
CA LYS A 229 11.37 6.16 -2.24
C LYS A 229 12.28 5.42 -1.27
N VAL A 230 13.45 4.94 -1.71
CA VAL A 230 14.30 4.09 -0.86
C VAL A 230 15.27 4.88 0.01
N GLY A 231 15.75 6.01 -0.43
CA GLY A 231 16.76 6.76 0.28
C GLY A 231 17.33 7.95 -0.50
N GLU A 232 18.48 8.45 -0.10
CA GLU A 232 19.18 9.56 -0.75
C GLU A 232 20.09 9.09 -1.89
N ASP A 233 20.55 7.84 -1.83
CA ASP A 233 21.36 7.20 -2.86
C ASP A 233 21.11 5.70 -2.89
N THR A 234 21.73 4.98 -3.83
CA THR A 234 21.54 3.56 -4.06
C THR A 234 22.25 2.68 -3.03
N ALA A 235 23.10 3.26 -2.19
CA ALA A 235 24.01 2.54 -1.30
C ALA A 235 24.81 1.42 -2.01
N ALA A 236 25.10 1.60 -3.31
CA ALA A 236 25.81 0.61 -4.11
C ALA A 236 27.27 0.47 -3.69
N LEU A 237 27.85 -0.71 -3.97
CA LEU A 237 29.22 -1.03 -3.65
C LEU A 237 30.15 -0.70 -4.82
N ASP A 238 31.46 -0.67 -4.52
CA ASP A 238 32.53 -0.40 -5.47
C ASP A 238 32.53 -1.23 -6.76
N ASP A 239 31.95 -2.43 -6.71
CA ASP A 239 31.88 -3.32 -7.87
C ASP A 239 30.58 -3.14 -8.68
N ALA A 240 29.77 -2.14 -8.34
CA ALA A 240 28.54 -1.82 -9.06
C ALA A 240 28.82 -1.00 -10.32
N TYR A 241 27.93 -1.19 -11.29
CA TYR A 241 27.83 -0.37 -12.50
C TYR A 241 26.43 0.27 -12.49
N GLU A 242 26.38 1.59 -12.42
CA GLU A 242 25.14 2.30 -12.24
C GLU A 242 24.82 3.20 -13.43
N ILE A 243 23.58 3.15 -13.90
CA ILE A 243 23.06 3.95 -15.01
C ILE A 243 22.01 4.89 -14.43
N VAL A 244 22.26 6.18 -14.53
CA VAL A 244 21.36 7.25 -14.08
C VAL A 244 20.45 7.63 -15.23
N ILE A 245 19.14 7.53 -15.00
CA ILE A 245 18.08 7.81 -15.97
C ILE A 245 17.25 8.97 -15.44
N ASP A 246 17.32 10.12 -16.08
CA ASP A 246 16.48 11.27 -15.78
C ASP A 246 15.24 11.26 -16.69
N CYS A 247 14.07 11.38 -16.07
CA CYS A 247 12.77 11.41 -16.74
C CYS A 247 12.28 12.84 -16.90
N ASP A 248 11.70 13.18 -18.06
CA ASP A 248 11.23 14.54 -18.37
C ASP A 248 9.88 14.87 -17.71
N TYR A 249 9.32 13.95 -16.92
CA TYR A 249 8.00 14.08 -16.30
C TYR A 249 7.95 13.35 -14.95
N ASP A 250 6.99 13.77 -14.13
CA ASP A 250 6.67 13.04 -12.90
C ASP A 250 6.07 11.69 -13.25
N TYR A 251 6.61 10.63 -12.67
CA TYR A 251 6.14 9.27 -12.88
C TYR A 251 5.59 8.65 -11.59
N VAL A 252 4.74 7.65 -11.76
CA VAL A 252 4.29 6.75 -10.71
C VAL A 252 4.60 5.32 -11.16
N ILE A 253 5.34 4.57 -10.35
CA ILE A 253 5.60 3.15 -10.61
C ILE A 253 4.35 2.37 -10.23
N LYS A 254 3.66 1.83 -11.24
CA LYS A 254 2.44 1.02 -11.06
C LYS A 254 2.38 -0.10 -12.10
N ASP A 255 1.45 -1.02 -11.92
CA ASP A 255 1.21 -2.06 -12.92
C ASP A 255 0.94 -1.47 -14.31
N GLY A 256 1.55 -2.05 -15.35
CA GLY A 256 1.45 -1.60 -16.73
C GLY A 256 2.19 -0.29 -17.04
N ALA A 257 2.86 0.35 -16.07
CA ALA A 257 3.62 1.56 -16.33
C ALA A 257 4.85 1.27 -17.22
N THR A 258 5.08 2.19 -18.17
CA THR A 258 6.33 2.29 -18.95
C THR A 258 6.87 3.69 -18.77
N ILE A 259 7.99 3.81 -18.07
CA ILE A 259 8.64 5.07 -17.72
C ILE A 259 9.80 5.28 -18.69
N LYS A 260 9.80 6.41 -19.40
CA LYS A 260 10.83 6.80 -20.36
C LYS A 260 11.73 7.86 -19.76
N GLY A 261 12.99 7.81 -20.13
CA GLY A 261 13.97 8.78 -19.70
C GLY A 261 15.24 8.73 -20.55
N LYS A 262 16.15 9.63 -20.24
CA LYS A 262 17.44 9.73 -20.89
C LYS A 262 18.56 9.37 -19.92
N VAL A 263 19.53 8.61 -20.38
CA VAL A 263 20.74 8.31 -19.60
C VAL A 263 21.58 9.57 -19.46
N THR A 264 21.76 10.05 -18.24
CA THR A 264 22.50 11.30 -17.94
C THR A 264 23.86 11.08 -17.32
N ALA A 265 24.06 9.92 -16.64
CA ALA A 265 25.34 9.57 -16.09
C ALA A 265 25.54 8.04 -16.00
N ILE A 266 26.79 7.61 -15.95
CA ILE A 266 27.20 6.23 -15.69
C ILE A 266 28.26 6.28 -14.59
N CYS A 267 27.96 5.66 -13.44
CA CYS A 267 28.88 5.58 -12.30
C CYS A 267 29.49 4.17 -12.21
N LYS A 268 30.77 4.13 -11.89
CA LYS A 268 31.58 2.90 -11.83
C LYS A 268 32.44 2.91 -10.58
N LYS A 269 33.26 1.88 -10.43
CA LYS A 269 34.20 1.77 -9.34
C LYS A 269 35.03 3.05 -9.16
N GLY A 270 34.96 3.61 -7.96
CA GLY A 270 35.68 4.82 -7.58
C GLY A 270 34.88 6.11 -7.73
N ASP A 271 33.71 6.08 -8.39
CA ASP A 271 32.80 7.20 -8.43
C ASP A 271 31.95 7.24 -7.14
N GLU A 272 31.39 8.41 -6.81
CA GLU A 272 30.39 8.51 -5.76
C GLU A 272 29.07 7.87 -6.22
N ASN A 273 28.28 7.35 -5.27
CA ASN A 273 26.94 6.85 -5.56
C ASN A 273 26.06 8.00 -6.05
N PRO A 274 25.34 7.80 -7.17
CA PRO A 274 24.48 8.82 -7.70
C PRO A 274 23.29 9.07 -6.74
N LYS A 275 22.88 10.34 -6.63
CA LYS A 275 21.77 10.72 -5.75
C LYS A 275 20.42 10.38 -6.37
N LEU A 276 19.56 9.80 -5.55
CA LEU A 276 18.15 9.56 -5.84
C LEU A 276 17.39 10.89 -5.66
N GLN A 277 16.53 11.18 -6.61
CA GLN A 277 15.66 12.36 -6.59
C GLN A 277 14.40 12.10 -7.39
N GLN A 278 13.40 12.94 -7.22
CA GLN A 278 12.21 12.93 -8.04
C GLN A 278 12.58 12.94 -9.54
N ASN A 279 11.81 12.23 -10.35
CA ASN A 279 12.02 12.09 -11.81
C ASN A 279 13.36 11.43 -12.20
N ARG A 280 13.97 10.67 -11.30
CA ARG A 280 15.18 9.90 -11.58
C ARG A 280 15.01 8.44 -11.21
N LEU A 281 15.44 7.57 -12.11
CA LEU A 281 15.63 6.15 -11.86
C LEU A 281 17.12 5.82 -11.96
N ILE A 282 17.60 4.90 -11.12
CA ILE A 282 18.98 4.42 -11.18
C ILE A 282 18.97 2.90 -11.33
N VAL A 283 19.60 2.39 -12.36
CA VAL A 283 19.78 0.96 -12.57
C VAL A 283 21.18 0.58 -12.10
N THR A 284 21.25 -0.34 -11.13
CA THR A 284 22.50 -0.79 -10.50
C THR A 284 22.74 -2.25 -10.82
N ALA A 285 23.75 -2.55 -11.64
CA ALA A 285 24.14 -3.89 -12.01
C ALA A 285 25.39 -4.35 -11.23
N ARG A 286 25.33 -5.54 -10.64
CA ARG A 286 26.47 -6.19 -9.96
C ARG A 286 26.76 -7.57 -10.54
N GLY A 287 28.03 -7.90 -10.61
CA GLY A 287 28.55 -9.12 -11.23
C GLY A 287 28.76 -8.98 -12.73
N SER A 288 29.88 -9.55 -13.22
CA SER A 288 30.37 -9.35 -14.59
C SER A 288 29.34 -9.70 -15.67
N LYS A 289 28.55 -10.77 -15.48
CA LYS A 289 27.51 -11.19 -16.44
C LYS A 289 26.39 -10.17 -16.55
N ASN A 290 26.01 -9.55 -15.45
CA ASN A 290 24.94 -8.56 -15.42
C ASN A 290 25.41 -7.20 -15.96
N ILE A 291 26.63 -6.80 -15.62
CA ILE A 291 27.24 -5.60 -16.19
C ILE A 291 27.33 -5.73 -17.73
N GLN A 292 27.67 -6.91 -18.25
CA GLN A 292 27.72 -7.13 -19.70
C GLN A 292 26.37 -6.89 -20.41
N LYS A 293 25.24 -7.09 -19.74
CA LYS A 293 23.91 -6.88 -20.32
C LYS A 293 23.57 -5.40 -20.51
N VAL A 294 24.14 -4.53 -19.67
CA VAL A 294 23.78 -3.11 -19.65
C VAL A 294 24.91 -2.16 -20.04
N LYS A 295 26.13 -2.66 -20.19
CA LYS A 295 27.33 -1.83 -20.45
C LYS A 295 27.33 -1.06 -21.77
N ASN A 296 26.52 -1.49 -22.75
CA ASN A 296 26.43 -0.86 -24.05
C ASN A 296 25.47 0.36 -24.03
N ILE A 297 24.67 0.49 -22.97
CA ILE A 297 23.83 1.69 -22.75
C ILE A 297 24.75 2.85 -22.45
N GLY A 298 24.64 3.92 -23.21
CA GLY A 298 25.52 5.08 -23.18
C GLY A 298 24.84 6.33 -22.63
N ILE A 299 25.66 7.30 -22.23
CA ILE A 299 25.13 8.64 -21.88
C ILE A 299 24.51 9.27 -23.11
N GLY A 300 23.27 9.76 -22.97
CA GLY A 300 22.48 10.35 -24.05
C GLY A 300 21.47 9.38 -24.67
N ASP A 301 21.54 8.08 -24.37
CA ASP A 301 20.58 7.11 -24.88
C ASP A 301 19.20 7.34 -24.27
N ASP A 302 18.17 7.14 -25.10
CA ASP A 302 16.79 7.10 -24.68
C ASP A 302 16.43 5.67 -24.26
N VAL A 303 15.92 5.54 -23.03
CA VAL A 303 15.59 4.24 -22.45
C VAL A 303 14.17 4.21 -21.91
N GLU A 304 13.62 3.01 -21.76
CA GLU A 304 12.34 2.83 -21.08
C GLU A 304 12.41 1.67 -20.07
N VAL A 305 11.66 1.82 -18.99
CA VAL A 305 11.51 0.79 -17.97
C VAL A 305 10.03 0.45 -17.82
N SER A 306 9.69 -0.82 -17.97
CA SER A 306 8.32 -1.31 -17.82
C SER A 306 8.13 -2.17 -16.58
N PHE A 307 6.93 -2.10 -16.00
CA PHE A 307 6.55 -2.78 -14.76
C PHE A 307 5.27 -3.57 -14.97
N GLU A 308 5.26 -4.83 -14.56
CA GLU A 308 4.09 -5.73 -14.65
C GLU A 308 3.97 -6.53 -13.36
N ILE A 309 2.80 -6.44 -12.69
CA ILE A 309 2.44 -7.30 -11.57
C ILE A 309 1.67 -8.51 -12.12
N SER A 310 2.01 -9.70 -11.65
CA SER A 310 1.24 -10.90 -11.97
C SER A 310 1.06 -11.76 -10.74
N GLY A 311 -0.15 -12.27 -10.56
CA GLY A 311 -0.48 -13.27 -9.56
C GLY A 311 -0.56 -14.68 -10.13
N SER A 312 -1.12 -15.60 -9.38
CA SER A 312 -1.45 -16.92 -9.88
C SER A 312 -2.61 -16.85 -10.88
N LYS A 313 -2.71 -17.83 -11.79
CA LYS A 313 -3.85 -17.91 -12.73
C LYS A 313 -5.23 -17.97 -12.02
N LYS A 314 -5.25 -18.41 -10.74
CA LYS A 314 -6.49 -18.50 -9.95
C LYS A 314 -6.93 -17.14 -9.42
N ASP A 315 -6.01 -16.21 -9.29
CA ASP A 315 -6.29 -14.86 -8.80
C ASP A 315 -6.87 -13.96 -9.92
N GLY A 316 -6.82 -14.43 -11.18
CA GLY A 316 -7.23 -13.63 -12.34
C GLY A 316 -6.36 -12.38 -12.50
N ASP A 317 -6.98 -11.27 -12.83
CA ASP A 317 -6.37 -9.96 -13.04
C ASP A 317 -6.45 -9.01 -11.82
N ILE A 318 -6.88 -9.51 -10.66
CA ILE A 318 -7.09 -8.64 -9.49
C ILE A 318 -5.80 -7.94 -9.04
N TRP A 319 -4.64 -8.58 -9.22
CA TRP A 319 -3.36 -8.00 -8.82
C TRP A 319 -3.00 -6.72 -9.57
N SER A 320 -3.44 -6.58 -10.81
CA SER A 320 -3.26 -5.34 -11.60
C SER A 320 -4.13 -4.17 -11.11
N GLN A 321 -5.13 -4.45 -10.26
CA GLN A 321 -6.07 -3.48 -9.72
C GLN A 321 -5.75 -3.11 -8.26
N VAL A 322 -4.75 -3.75 -7.66
CA VAL A 322 -4.33 -3.52 -6.28
C VAL A 322 -3.72 -2.13 -6.14
N THR A 323 -4.25 -1.34 -5.21
CA THR A 323 -3.77 0.00 -4.87
C THR A 323 -3.01 0.05 -3.55
N ASN A 324 -3.25 -0.91 -2.65
CA ASN A 324 -2.51 -1.06 -1.42
C ASN A 324 -2.12 -2.54 -1.23
N CYS A 325 -0.88 -2.77 -0.85
CA CYS A 325 -0.37 -4.12 -0.67
C CYS A 325 0.65 -4.16 0.46
N VAL A 326 0.53 -5.17 1.30
CA VAL A 326 1.48 -5.45 2.38
C VAL A 326 1.99 -6.89 2.25
N GLY A 327 3.27 -7.07 2.47
CA GLY A 327 3.89 -8.39 2.55
C GLY A 327 3.68 -9.09 3.88
N GLY A 328 3.99 -10.38 3.92
CA GLY A 328 3.98 -11.21 5.12
C GLY A 328 4.46 -12.61 4.78
N HIS A 329 4.50 -13.51 5.76
CA HIS A 329 5.24 -14.75 5.51
C HIS A 329 4.44 -16.06 5.59
N THR A 330 3.36 -16.14 6.39
CA THR A 330 2.67 -17.41 6.61
C THR A 330 1.19 -17.26 6.35
N ILE A 331 0.69 -17.96 5.33
CA ILE A 331 -0.76 -18.10 5.14
C ILE A 331 -1.31 -19.00 6.24
N LEU A 332 -2.31 -18.52 6.95
CA LEU A 332 -2.99 -19.21 8.04
C LEU A 332 -4.29 -19.85 7.57
N VAL A 333 -5.07 -19.11 6.81
CA VAL A 333 -6.33 -19.59 6.22
C VAL A 333 -6.34 -19.19 4.73
N LYS A 334 -6.79 -20.09 3.88
CA LYS A 334 -6.98 -19.84 2.44
C LYS A 334 -8.27 -20.49 1.96
N ASN A 335 -9.18 -19.68 1.40
CA ASN A 335 -10.50 -20.11 0.94
C ASN A 335 -11.25 -20.94 2.00
N GLY A 336 -11.37 -20.40 3.22
CA GLY A 336 -12.04 -21.02 4.36
C GLY A 336 -11.36 -22.27 4.93
N LYS A 337 -10.16 -22.60 4.47
CA LYS A 337 -9.40 -23.78 4.95
C LYS A 337 -8.16 -23.37 5.71
N ALA A 338 -8.03 -23.93 6.92
CA ALA A 338 -6.80 -23.80 7.70
C ALA A 338 -5.61 -24.42 6.93
N VAL A 339 -4.53 -23.66 6.82
CA VAL A 339 -3.31 -24.07 6.12
C VAL A 339 -2.32 -24.61 7.16
N ALA A 340 -2.13 -25.93 7.16
CA ALA A 340 -1.22 -26.55 8.11
C ALA A 340 0.22 -26.06 7.94
N ASN A 341 0.88 -25.78 9.05
CA ASN A 341 2.31 -25.49 9.13
C ASN A 341 2.91 -26.18 10.36
N ASN A 342 4.22 -26.32 10.39
CA ASN A 342 4.96 -27.02 11.45
C ASN A 342 5.76 -26.05 12.33
N ASP A 343 5.51 -24.75 12.22
CA ASP A 343 6.24 -23.75 12.99
C ASP A 343 5.81 -23.80 14.46
N SER A 344 6.75 -24.09 15.32
CA SER A 344 6.51 -24.25 16.77
C SER A 344 6.74 -22.98 17.57
N ASP A 345 7.15 -21.89 16.95
CA ASP A 345 7.40 -20.63 17.62
C ASP A 345 6.13 -20.08 18.26
N VAL A 346 6.28 -19.55 19.47
CA VAL A 346 5.20 -18.92 20.24
C VAL A 346 5.49 -17.43 20.31
N ILE A 347 4.64 -16.65 19.68
CA ILE A 347 4.89 -15.21 19.47
C ILE A 347 3.66 -14.36 19.83
N PRO A 348 3.85 -13.11 20.26
CA PRO A 348 2.85 -12.06 19.98
C PRO A 348 2.61 -12.03 18.48
N ALA A 349 1.38 -11.91 18.04
CA ALA A 349 1.05 -12.09 16.64
C ALA A 349 0.21 -10.92 16.10
N THR A 350 0.46 -10.56 14.86
CA THR A 350 -0.39 -9.68 14.06
C THR A 350 -0.74 -10.38 12.76
N ALA A 351 -2.02 -10.44 12.44
CA ALA A 351 -2.50 -11.03 11.19
C ALA A 351 -3.57 -10.13 10.56
N ILE A 352 -3.65 -10.20 9.23
CA ILE A 352 -4.68 -9.54 8.44
C ILE A 352 -5.36 -10.58 7.53
N GLY A 353 -6.62 -10.35 7.26
CA GLY A 353 -7.36 -11.20 6.34
C GLY A 353 -8.73 -10.65 6.03
N ASN A 354 -9.48 -11.43 5.28
CA ASN A 354 -10.87 -11.12 4.97
C ASN A 354 -11.79 -12.27 5.33
N THR A 355 -13.07 -11.97 5.48
CA THR A 355 -14.16 -12.92 5.70
C THR A 355 -14.79 -13.33 4.37
N ALA A 356 -15.69 -14.31 4.39
CA ALA A 356 -16.35 -14.80 3.20
C ALA A 356 -17.27 -13.77 2.51
N ASP A 357 -17.82 -12.83 3.27
CA ASP A 357 -18.65 -11.72 2.78
C ASP A 357 -17.83 -10.48 2.40
N GLY A 358 -16.50 -10.53 2.57
CA GLY A 358 -15.57 -9.51 2.09
C GLY A 358 -15.16 -8.44 3.11
N HIS A 359 -15.60 -8.54 4.38
CA HIS A 359 -15.06 -7.68 5.43
C HIS A 359 -13.59 -7.95 5.63
N VAL A 360 -12.84 -6.95 6.09
CA VAL A 360 -11.45 -7.10 6.52
C VAL A 360 -11.41 -7.24 8.03
N MET A 361 -10.57 -8.16 8.50
CA MET A 361 -10.28 -8.33 9.91
C MET A 361 -8.79 -8.21 10.19
N PHE A 362 -8.46 -7.47 11.27
CA PHE A 362 -7.13 -7.47 11.89
C PHE A 362 -7.19 -8.34 13.16
N LEU A 363 -6.19 -9.15 13.37
CA LEU A 363 -5.98 -9.89 14.62
C LEU A 363 -4.66 -9.45 15.23
N VAL A 364 -4.68 -8.96 16.47
CA VAL A 364 -3.48 -8.70 17.27
C VAL A 364 -3.58 -9.48 18.56
N CYS A 365 -2.56 -10.26 18.87
CA CYS A 365 -2.46 -11.05 20.10
C CYS A 365 -1.18 -10.69 20.85
N ASP A 366 -1.31 -10.41 22.14
CA ASP A 366 -0.20 -10.19 23.04
C ASP A 366 0.58 -11.49 23.32
N GLY A 367 1.78 -11.36 23.87
CA GLY A 367 2.56 -12.55 24.20
C GLY A 367 3.78 -12.29 25.07
N ARG A 368 4.59 -13.37 25.27
CA ARG A 368 5.84 -13.35 26.06
C ARG A 368 5.64 -13.03 27.53
N ARG A 369 4.41 -13.14 28.05
CA ARG A 369 4.06 -12.84 29.45
C ARG A 369 3.26 -14.01 30.03
N LYS A 370 3.88 -14.80 30.90
CA LYS A 370 3.34 -16.07 31.43
C LYS A 370 2.01 -15.94 32.17
N ASP A 371 1.83 -14.83 32.88
CA ASP A 371 0.66 -14.60 33.77
C ASP A 371 -0.37 -13.67 33.11
N TYR A 372 -0.21 -13.33 31.83
CA TYR A 372 -1.09 -12.43 31.11
C TYR A 372 -1.45 -12.97 29.72
N SER A 373 -0.50 -13.05 28.82
CA SER A 373 -0.66 -13.62 27.48
C SER A 373 0.65 -14.27 27.07
N VAL A 374 0.64 -15.56 26.76
CA VAL A 374 1.87 -16.28 26.42
C VAL A 374 2.29 -16.07 24.95
N GLY A 375 1.34 -15.71 24.09
CA GLY A 375 1.50 -15.64 22.66
C GLY A 375 0.95 -16.89 21.95
N LEU A 376 0.68 -16.74 20.65
CA LEU A 376 0.13 -17.79 19.81
C LEU A 376 1.26 -18.66 19.22
N LYS A 377 1.07 -19.96 19.28
CA LYS A 377 1.93 -20.89 18.55
C LYS A 377 1.55 -20.84 17.07
N ILE A 378 2.51 -20.59 16.20
CA ILE A 378 2.25 -20.35 14.77
C ILE A 378 1.51 -21.53 14.12
N SER A 379 1.85 -22.78 14.50
CA SER A 379 1.16 -23.97 13.99
C SER A 379 -0.30 -24.13 14.46
N ASP A 380 -0.70 -23.43 15.53
CA ASP A 380 -2.06 -23.49 16.06
C ASP A 380 -2.96 -22.34 15.51
N MET A 381 -2.34 -21.28 14.98
CA MET A 381 -3.04 -20.11 14.45
C MET A 381 -3.99 -20.43 13.29
N PRO A 382 -3.68 -21.34 12.33
CA PRO A 382 -4.62 -21.64 11.25
C PRO A 382 -6.00 -22.09 11.73
N GLU A 383 -6.05 -22.93 12.76
CA GLU A 383 -7.31 -23.38 13.33
C GLU A 383 -8.03 -22.25 14.07
N LEU A 384 -7.30 -21.45 14.83
CA LEU A 384 -7.84 -20.29 15.55
C LEU A 384 -8.43 -19.26 14.57
N CYS A 385 -7.68 -18.86 13.55
CA CYS A 385 -8.14 -17.88 12.56
C CYS A 385 -9.38 -18.37 11.78
N LYS A 386 -9.40 -19.66 11.42
CA LYS A 386 -10.60 -20.25 10.81
C LYS A 386 -11.81 -20.16 11.73
N LYS A 387 -11.66 -20.45 13.03
CA LYS A 387 -12.75 -20.35 14.00
C LYS A 387 -13.21 -18.91 14.22
N LEU A 388 -12.33 -17.93 14.09
CA LEU A 388 -12.67 -16.52 14.15
C LEU A 388 -13.45 -16.04 12.93
N GLY A 389 -13.57 -16.83 11.85
CA GLY A 389 -14.36 -16.49 10.67
C GLY A 389 -13.53 -15.99 9.47
N PHE A 390 -12.20 -16.09 9.52
CA PHE A 390 -11.40 -15.72 8.37
C PHE A 390 -11.60 -16.69 7.20
N GLU A 391 -11.89 -16.14 6.02
CA GLU A 391 -11.87 -16.83 4.73
C GLU A 391 -10.45 -16.90 4.16
N ASN A 392 -9.70 -15.80 4.24
CA ASN A 392 -8.29 -15.75 3.95
C ASN A 392 -7.60 -14.98 5.07
N CYS A 393 -6.45 -15.46 5.52
CA CYS A 393 -5.69 -14.83 6.60
C CYS A 393 -4.21 -15.16 6.48
N PHE A 394 -3.36 -14.19 6.74
CA PHE A 394 -1.93 -14.42 6.80
C PHE A 394 -1.26 -13.60 7.90
N LEU A 395 -0.12 -14.10 8.36
CA LEU A 395 0.69 -13.50 9.41
C LEU A 395 1.59 -12.43 8.81
N VAL A 396 1.49 -11.22 9.33
CA VAL A 396 2.45 -10.13 9.09
C VAL A 396 3.55 -10.14 10.17
N ASP A 397 4.29 -9.06 10.38
CA ASP A 397 5.31 -9.05 11.43
C ASP A 397 4.68 -9.21 12.83
N GLY A 398 5.35 -10.00 13.64
CA GLY A 398 4.91 -10.34 15.00
C GLY A 398 5.93 -9.92 16.06
N GLY A 399 5.86 -10.60 17.21
CA GLY A 399 6.79 -10.35 18.30
C GLY A 399 6.61 -8.96 18.92
N GLY A 400 7.69 -8.22 19.08
CA GLY A 400 7.67 -6.87 19.64
C GLY A 400 7.02 -5.83 18.72
N SER A 401 6.83 -6.15 17.45
CA SER A 401 6.18 -5.28 16.46
C SER A 401 4.66 -5.30 16.59
N SER A 402 4.07 -6.35 17.18
CA SER A 402 2.61 -6.49 17.32
C SER A 402 2.01 -5.31 18.05
N THR A 403 1.31 -4.46 17.33
CA THR A 403 0.72 -3.21 17.83
C THR A 403 -0.63 -2.99 17.17
N LEU A 404 -1.67 -2.75 17.99
CA LEU A 404 -2.97 -2.26 17.59
C LEU A 404 -3.17 -0.87 18.18
N LEU A 405 -3.41 0.10 17.32
CA LEU A 405 -3.70 1.48 17.70
C LEU A 405 -5.13 1.81 17.30
N LYS A 406 -5.87 2.51 18.16
CA LYS A 406 -7.17 3.12 17.85
C LYS A 406 -7.17 4.61 18.16
N THR A 407 -8.01 5.35 17.46
CA THR A 407 -8.29 6.75 17.77
C THR A 407 -9.26 6.83 18.95
N THR A 408 -8.96 7.70 19.91
CA THR A 408 -9.81 7.98 21.08
C THR A 408 -10.38 9.40 21.08
N GLY A 409 -10.01 10.20 20.07
CA GLY A 409 -10.46 11.59 19.88
C GLY A 409 -9.77 12.19 18.66
N GLU A 410 -9.93 13.47 18.42
CA GLU A 410 -9.49 14.12 17.18
C GLU A 410 -8.01 13.95 16.88
N ASP A 411 -7.13 14.03 17.90
CA ASP A 411 -5.68 13.85 17.77
C ASP A 411 -5.10 12.93 18.85
N THR A 412 -5.94 12.12 19.46
CA THR A 412 -5.54 11.22 20.53
C THR A 412 -5.63 9.77 20.07
N TYR A 413 -4.57 9.02 20.35
CA TYR A 413 -4.43 7.62 19.98
C TYR A 413 -4.09 6.78 21.21
N GLU A 414 -4.64 5.56 21.24
CA GLU A 414 -4.38 4.58 22.28
C GLU A 414 -3.82 3.30 21.64
N ILE A 415 -2.73 2.79 22.19
CA ILE A 415 -2.28 1.43 21.88
C ILE A 415 -3.12 0.49 22.73
N VAL A 416 -3.95 -0.31 22.07
CA VAL A 416 -4.98 -1.14 22.69
C VAL A 416 -4.39 -2.38 23.36
N ASN A 417 -3.40 -2.99 22.72
CA ASN A 417 -2.69 -4.15 23.22
C ASN A 417 -1.47 -3.72 24.07
N VAL A 418 -0.74 -4.69 24.64
CA VAL A 418 0.50 -4.42 25.41
C VAL A 418 1.69 -5.00 24.64
N PRO A 419 2.39 -4.20 23.79
CA PRO A 419 3.58 -4.64 23.08
C PRO A 419 4.57 -5.35 23.99
N SER A 420 5.21 -6.41 23.49
CA SER A 420 6.05 -7.28 24.30
C SER A 420 7.45 -6.74 24.58
N ASP A 421 7.85 -5.64 23.95
CA ASP A 421 9.10 -4.97 24.28
C ASP A 421 8.98 -4.17 25.59
N LYS A 422 10.11 -3.94 26.23
CA LYS A 422 10.16 -3.29 27.54
C LYS A 422 10.74 -1.89 27.44
N PHE A 423 10.23 -1.01 28.27
CA PHE A 423 10.88 0.25 28.58
C PHE A 423 12.16 0.02 29.42
N ASP A 424 12.96 1.04 29.58
CA ASP A 424 14.24 0.98 30.32
C ASP A 424 14.04 0.63 31.80
N ASP A 425 12.86 0.92 32.36
CA ASP A 425 12.46 0.54 33.73
C ASP A 425 12.01 -0.93 33.86
N GLY A 426 12.00 -1.68 32.74
CA GLY A 426 11.61 -3.08 32.69
C GLY A 426 10.11 -3.33 32.51
N THR A 427 9.29 -2.29 32.48
CA THR A 427 7.83 -2.42 32.21
C THR A 427 7.57 -2.76 30.73
N TYR A 428 6.54 -3.59 30.48
CA TYR A 428 6.11 -3.93 29.11
C TYR A 428 5.27 -2.81 28.50
N GLY A 429 5.15 -2.80 27.19
CA GLY A 429 4.31 -1.88 26.46
C GLY A 429 5.07 -0.88 25.58
N ARG A 430 6.40 -1.01 25.46
CA ARG A 430 7.18 -0.14 24.58
C ARG A 430 6.89 -0.50 23.11
N PRO A 431 6.31 0.44 22.31
CA PRO A 431 6.10 0.20 20.89
C PRO A 431 7.44 0.06 20.16
N ARG A 432 7.54 -0.97 19.33
CA ARG A 432 8.68 -1.12 18.41
C ARG A 432 8.48 -0.26 17.18
N THR A 433 9.57 0.26 16.63
CA THR A 433 9.56 0.82 15.28
C THR A 433 9.42 -0.29 14.24
N VAL A 434 8.62 -0.07 13.21
CA VAL A 434 8.27 -1.01 12.13
C VAL A 434 8.48 -0.37 10.77
N VAL A 435 8.56 -1.17 9.73
CA VAL A 435 8.87 -0.69 8.36
C VAL A 435 7.67 -0.02 7.72
N ASN A 436 6.48 -0.56 7.95
CA ASN A 436 5.22 -0.01 7.46
C ASN A 436 4.07 -0.34 8.42
N SER A 437 2.95 0.32 8.21
CA SER A 437 1.70 0.12 8.96
C SER A 437 0.52 0.05 8.01
N ILE A 438 -0.54 -0.62 8.45
CA ILE A 438 -1.82 -0.70 7.78
C ILE A 438 -2.78 0.19 8.56
N ILE A 439 -3.36 1.18 7.89
CA ILE A 439 -4.18 2.23 8.51
C ILE A 439 -5.56 2.23 7.87
N LEU A 440 -6.60 2.04 8.68
CA LEU A 440 -7.97 2.33 8.30
C LEU A 440 -8.29 3.78 8.68
N SER A 441 -8.71 4.57 7.71
CA SER A 441 -9.15 5.95 7.89
C SER A 441 -10.62 6.11 7.55
N PHE A 442 -11.26 7.06 8.21
CA PHE A 442 -12.56 7.57 7.85
C PHE A 442 -12.38 8.82 6.97
N ILE A 443 -13.23 8.96 5.95
CA ILE A 443 -13.26 10.14 5.09
C ILE A 443 -14.22 11.16 5.69
N ASP A 444 -13.70 12.24 6.25
CA ASP A 444 -14.50 13.36 6.75
C ASP A 444 -14.65 14.42 5.66
N GLU A 445 -15.82 14.45 5.03
CA GLU A 445 -16.13 15.40 3.96
C GLU A 445 -16.04 16.87 4.41
N ASN A 446 -16.18 17.16 5.72
CA ASN A 446 -16.04 18.52 6.24
C ASN A 446 -14.58 19.01 6.27
N LEU A 447 -13.62 18.09 6.22
CA LEU A 447 -12.18 18.38 6.16
C LEU A 447 -11.64 18.43 4.74
N LEU A 448 -12.46 18.12 3.73
CA LEU A 448 -12.05 18.28 2.34
C LEU A 448 -11.79 19.77 2.07
N ALA A 449 -10.67 20.07 1.43
CA ALA A 449 -10.36 21.43 1.03
C ALA A 449 -11.52 22.01 0.22
N THR A 450 -12.14 23.09 0.69
CA THR A 450 -13.12 23.81 -0.09
C THR A 450 -12.41 24.27 -1.37
N PRO A 451 -12.90 23.95 -2.58
CA PRO A 451 -12.25 24.40 -3.79
C PRO A 451 -12.10 25.94 -3.71
N GLU A 452 -10.88 26.41 -3.92
CA GLU A 452 -10.61 27.83 -3.94
C GLU A 452 -11.60 28.47 -4.94
N PRO A 453 -12.38 29.49 -4.53
CA PRO A 453 -13.36 30.08 -5.44
C PRO A 453 -12.62 30.52 -6.69
N GLU A 454 -13.09 30.07 -7.86
CA GLU A 454 -12.53 30.51 -9.13
C GLU A 454 -12.35 32.02 -9.09
N PRO A 455 -11.20 32.56 -9.49
CA PRO A 455 -10.98 33.99 -9.48
C PRO A 455 -12.11 34.64 -10.27
N THR A 456 -12.95 35.38 -9.56
CA THR A 456 -14.02 36.14 -10.17
C THR A 456 -13.38 37.04 -11.22
N ALA A 457 -13.81 36.86 -12.48
CA ALA A 457 -13.37 37.72 -13.57
C ALA A 457 -13.47 39.18 -13.14
N PRO A 458 -12.49 40.02 -13.41
CA PRO A 458 -12.54 41.43 -13.02
C PRO A 458 -13.86 42.04 -13.53
N GLU A 459 -14.62 42.61 -12.60
CA GLU A 459 -15.86 43.32 -12.87
C GLU A 459 -15.53 44.39 -13.93
N GLU A 460 -16.07 44.24 -15.13
CA GLU A 460 -15.95 45.26 -16.18
C GLU A 460 -16.50 46.60 -15.63
N THR A 461 -15.56 47.46 -15.29
CA THR A 461 -15.91 48.83 -14.92
C THR A 461 -16.57 49.49 -16.12
N GLN A 462 -17.88 49.72 -16.03
CA GLN A 462 -18.60 50.51 -17.02
C GLN A 462 -17.91 51.86 -17.21
N PRO A 463 -17.61 52.29 -18.46
CA PRO A 463 -17.04 53.61 -18.68
C PRO A 463 -18.06 54.70 -18.33
N ALA A 464 -17.61 55.68 -17.59
CA ALA A 464 -18.39 56.86 -17.25
C ALA A 464 -18.89 57.56 -18.50
N PRO A 465 -20.12 58.18 -18.49
CA PRO A 465 -20.66 58.85 -19.68
C PRO A 465 -19.80 60.07 -20.05
N ALA A 466 -19.35 60.07 -21.29
CA ALA A 466 -18.57 61.18 -21.87
C ALA A 466 -19.42 62.43 -22.02
N ALA A 467 -18.87 63.55 -21.52
CA ALA A 467 -19.42 64.90 -21.74
C ALA A 467 -19.30 65.28 -23.22
N THR A 468 -20.42 65.73 -23.77
CA THR A 468 -20.53 66.33 -25.11
C THR A 468 -19.69 67.59 -25.23
N SER A 469 -18.82 67.66 -26.23
CA SER A 469 -18.40 68.92 -26.82
C SER A 469 -18.29 68.76 -28.36
N ASP A 470 -19.07 69.58 -29.04
CA ASP A 470 -19.06 69.81 -30.50
C ASP A 470 -17.66 70.18 -30.99
N GLN A 471 -17.27 69.72 -32.13
CA GLN A 471 -17.00 70.47 -33.39
C GLN A 471 -16.29 69.67 -34.48
N SER A 472 -17.00 69.61 -35.58
CA SER A 472 -16.60 69.72 -37.00
C SER A 472 -15.20 69.29 -37.47
N GLY A 473 -15.18 68.49 -38.52
CA GLY A 473 -14.07 68.53 -39.48
C GLY A 473 -13.76 67.26 -40.29
N ASN A 474 -14.55 67.00 -41.22
CA ASN A 474 -14.25 66.53 -42.60
C ASN A 474 -13.09 65.59 -42.97
N LYS A 475 -13.47 64.55 -43.72
CA LYS A 475 -12.85 63.93 -44.91
C LYS A 475 -12.10 62.59 -44.77
N LYS A 476 -12.75 61.63 -45.45
CA LYS A 476 -12.24 60.65 -46.45
C LYS A 476 -11.16 59.64 -46.00
N GLY A 477 -11.41 58.37 -46.08
CA GLY A 477 -11.60 57.51 -47.18
C GLY A 477 -11.31 56.05 -46.89
N CYS A 478 -12.10 55.22 -47.47
CA CYS A 478 -11.90 53.88 -48.00
C CYS A 478 -11.20 52.77 -47.23
N GLY A 479 -11.92 51.66 -47.01
CA GLY A 479 -11.53 50.40 -47.57
C GLY A 479 -11.82 49.22 -46.64
N SER A 480 -12.96 48.56 -46.85
CA SER A 480 -13.25 47.10 -46.83
C SER A 480 -12.31 46.19 -45.99
N SER A 481 -12.78 45.23 -45.29
CA SER A 481 -13.74 44.14 -45.58
C SER A 481 -14.06 43.31 -44.35
N LEU A 482 -15.26 42.82 -44.35
CA LEU A 482 -15.84 41.85 -43.45
C LEU A 482 -15.09 40.51 -43.43
N THR A 483 -15.00 39.86 -42.29
CA THR A 483 -15.34 38.42 -42.17
C THR A 483 -15.81 38.13 -40.77
N GLU A 484 -17.05 37.71 -40.71
CA GLU A 484 -17.71 37.08 -39.55
C GLU A 484 -17.15 35.68 -39.29
N SER A 485 -17.11 35.26 -38.04
CA SER A 485 -17.19 33.85 -37.73
C SER A 485 -17.94 33.63 -36.41
N PRO A 486 -18.88 32.69 -36.37
CA PRO A 486 -19.80 32.53 -35.28
C PRO A 486 -19.23 31.60 -34.21
N ALA A 487 -19.56 31.91 -32.94
CA ALA A 487 -19.36 31.08 -31.78
C ALA A 487 -20.19 29.77 -31.86
N LEU A 488 -19.55 28.65 -31.71
CA LEU A 488 -20.20 27.33 -31.57
C LEU A 488 -20.25 26.97 -30.09
N CYS A 489 -21.42 27.11 -29.46
CA CYS A 489 -21.74 26.48 -28.19
C CYS A 489 -21.90 24.98 -28.38
N VAL A 490 -21.07 24.17 -27.72
CA VAL A 490 -21.28 22.73 -27.62
C VAL A 490 -21.73 22.42 -26.19
N THR A 491 -23.02 22.17 -26.05
CA THR A 491 -23.62 21.59 -24.85
C THR A 491 -23.46 20.06 -24.91
N PHE A 492 -22.74 19.46 -23.98
CA PHE A 492 -22.72 18.01 -23.77
C PHE A 492 -23.91 17.60 -22.91
N ALA A 493 -24.86 16.89 -23.52
CA ALA A 493 -25.91 16.16 -22.82
C ALA A 493 -25.40 14.74 -22.56
N VAL A 494 -25.34 14.34 -21.30
CA VAL A 494 -25.05 12.95 -20.88
C VAL A 494 -26.37 12.20 -20.94
N ALA A 495 -26.49 11.22 -21.84
CA ALA A 495 -27.62 10.28 -21.90
C ALA A 495 -27.24 9.00 -21.16
N PHE A 496 -27.99 8.71 -20.07
CA PHE A 496 -28.01 7.40 -19.45
C PHE A 496 -28.84 6.43 -20.31
N ALA A 497 -28.22 5.36 -20.78
CA ALA A 497 -28.92 4.23 -21.38
C ALA A 497 -28.86 3.03 -20.43
N ALA A 498 -29.99 2.71 -19.82
CA ALA A 498 -30.20 1.45 -19.10
C ALA A 498 -30.44 0.35 -20.13
N ALA A 499 -29.68 -0.73 -20.08
CA ALA A 499 -29.93 -1.95 -20.84
C ALA A 499 -30.30 -3.09 -19.88
N LEU A 500 -31.54 -3.55 -19.97
CA LEU A 500 -32.06 -4.81 -19.37
C LEU A 500 -31.53 -6.02 -20.14
N PRO A 501 -31.29 -7.15 -19.49
CA PRO A 501 -30.91 -8.38 -20.17
C PRO A 501 -32.13 -9.19 -20.63
N SER A 502 -32.12 -9.58 -21.89
CA SER A 502 -33.08 -10.56 -22.46
C SER A 502 -32.57 -12.00 -22.26
N LEU A 503 -33.36 -12.77 -21.56
CA LEU A 503 -33.30 -14.25 -21.47
C LEU A 503 -33.41 -14.88 -22.87
N ILE A 504 -32.49 -15.74 -23.26
CA ILE A 504 -32.74 -16.80 -24.23
C ILE A 504 -32.16 -18.11 -23.68
N LYS A 505 -33.09 -19.04 -23.41
CA LYS A 505 -32.88 -20.49 -23.25
C LYS A 505 -32.50 -21.12 -24.61
N ARG A 506 -31.51 -22.02 -24.61
CA ARG A 506 -31.61 -23.27 -25.42
C ARG A 506 -30.46 -24.24 -25.09
N LYS A 507 -30.94 -25.35 -24.55
CA LYS A 507 -30.89 -26.78 -24.96
C LYS A 507 -29.51 -27.49 -24.96
N LYS A 508 -29.53 -28.52 -24.13
CA LYS A 508 -28.68 -29.73 -24.14
C LYS A 508 -28.46 -30.29 -25.54
N ASN A 509 -27.24 -30.76 -25.79
CA ASN A 509 -27.06 -32.06 -26.43
C ASN A 509 -25.82 -32.77 -25.91
N THR A 510 -26.02 -34.01 -25.62
CA THR A 510 -25.19 -35.12 -25.21
C THR A 510 -24.26 -35.61 -26.32
N SER A 511 -23.15 -36.17 -25.90
CA SER A 511 -22.37 -37.33 -26.39
C SER A 511 -20.95 -36.94 -26.84
N GLU A 512 -20.01 -37.44 -26.27
CA GLU A 512 -19.27 -38.65 -25.97
C GLU A 512 -18.18 -38.39 -24.92
#